data_40f50f809dd3bfaa3b440d2ae05e381b
#
_entry.id   40f50f809dd3bfaa3b440d2ae05e381b
#
_cell.length_a   1.000
_cell.length_b   1.000
_cell.length_c   1.000
_cell.angle_alpha   90.00
_cell.angle_beta   90.00
_cell.angle_gamma   90.00
#
_symmetry.space_group_name_H-M   'P 1'
#
loop_
_entity.id
_entity.type
_entity.pdbx_description
1 polymer ?
#
loop_
_entity_poly.entity_id
_entity_poly.type
_entity_poly.pdbx_seq_one_letter_code
_entity_poly.pdbx_strand_id
1 'polypeptide(L)'
;MKLCVIAFIPFLVARSDNYIFNVRKIQLKINCYCRGDKIFIFTESGKTVNMPLMKYGAKAIKTAKLEIWENPYPGRDYVIDISYPEFTCLCPRSGYPDFATIKVTYTPDKRVVELKSLKLYLNSFRDQSVSHEAVTNMVFDVLKKNLKPRSLEVVGDFNVRGNVKTVIRVAM
;
A
#
# COMPACT_ATOMS: atom_id res chain seq x y z
N MET A 1 12.45 -28.66 15.13
CA MET A 1 11.43 -29.10 14.16
C MET A 1 10.09 -29.13 14.86
N LYS A 2 9.22 -28.16 14.63
CA LYS A 2 7.85 -28.20 15.18
C LYS A 2 6.90 -28.57 14.04
N LEU A 3 6.36 -29.77 14.11
CA LEU A 3 5.35 -30.28 13.20
C LEU A 3 4.01 -29.70 13.66
N CYS A 4 3.34 -28.90 12.83
CA CYS A 4 2.01 -28.41 13.13
C CYS A 4 1.01 -29.28 12.35
N VAL A 5 0.37 -30.24 13.05
CA VAL A 5 -0.72 -31.06 12.49
C VAL A 5 -2.01 -30.30 12.69
N ILE A 6 -2.71 -29.95 11.60
CA ILE A 6 -3.99 -29.26 11.65
C ILE A 6 -5.07 -30.21 11.20
N ALA A 7 -5.92 -30.59 12.16
CA ALA A 7 -7.14 -31.37 11.92
C ALA A 7 -8.31 -30.44 11.56
N PHE A 8 -9.04 -30.79 10.54
CA PHE A 8 -10.38 -30.35 10.11
C PHE A 8 -11.02 -29.14 10.81
N ILE A 9 -10.94 -27.95 10.19
CA ILE A 9 -11.82 -26.82 10.52
C ILE A 9 -12.12 -26.07 9.22
N PRO A 10 -13.37 -25.58 8.96
CA PRO A 10 -13.72 -24.83 7.75
C PRO A 10 -13.05 -23.45 7.63
N PHE A 11 -12.29 -23.05 8.65
CA PHE A 11 -11.42 -21.88 8.68
C PHE A 11 -10.05 -22.30 9.18
N LEU A 12 -9.06 -22.35 8.30
CA LEU A 12 -7.69 -22.63 8.68
C LEU A 12 -7.06 -21.34 9.24
N VAL A 13 -7.01 -21.21 10.57
CA VAL A 13 -6.17 -20.22 11.24
C VAL A 13 -4.87 -20.92 11.62
N ALA A 14 -3.87 -20.80 10.77
CA ALA A 14 -2.51 -21.20 11.14
C ALA A 14 -1.90 -20.09 12.00
N ARG A 15 -1.84 -20.29 13.31
CA ARG A 15 -1.13 -19.42 14.25
C ARG A 15 0.31 -19.87 14.37
N SER A 16 1.19 -19.39 13.50
CA SER A 16 2.57 -19.15 13.85
C SER A 16 2.87 -17.76 13.31
N ASP A 17 3.07 -16.83 14.21
CA ASP A 17 3.52 -15.46 13.97
C ASP A 17 2.71 -14.65 12.92
N ASN A 18 1.41 -14.44 13.19
CA ASN A 18 0.55 -13.44 12.54
C ASN A 18 0.12 -13.65 11.07
N TYR A 19 -0.03 -14.86 10.57
CA TYR A 19 -0.59 -15.10 9.24
C TYR A 19 -1.97 -15.78 9.29
N ILE A 20 -2.98 -15.16 8.66
CA ILE A 20 -4.33 -15.73 8.48
C ILE A 20 -4.49 -16.09 7.00
N PHE A 21 -4.69 -17.38 6.71
CA PHE A 21 -5.07 -17.85 5.38
C PHE A 21 -6.54 -18.26 5.37
N ASN A 22 -7.29 -17.69 4.41
CA ASN A 22 -8.70 -18.05 4.20
C ASN A 22 -8.81 -18.90 2.93
N VAL A 23 -9.08 -20.19 3.09
CA VAL A 23 -9.29 -21.13 1.96
C VAL A 23 -10.76 -21.54 1.94
N ARG A 24 -11.53 -20.95 1.04
CA ARG A 24 -12.94 -21.36 0.82
C ARG A 24 -13.02 -22.64 -0.03
N LYS A 25 -13.61 -23.69 0.51
CA LYS A 25 -14.19 -24.87 -0.20
C LYS A 25 -13.29 -26.03 -0.61
N ILE A 26 -12.11 -26.30 -0.03
CA ILE A 26 -11.43 -27.57 -0.30
C ILE A 26 -11.04 -28.21 1.03
N GLN A 27 -11.59 -29.41 1.32
CA GLN A 27 -11.15 -30.25 2.43
C GLN A 27 -9.83 -30.93 2.04
N LEU A 28 -8.71 -30.29 2.33
CA LEU A 28 -7.38 -30.84 2.10
C LEU A 28 -6.65 -31.00 3.43
N LYS A 29 -6.12 -32.20 3.70
CA LYS A 29 -5.10 -32.39 4.74
C LYS A 29 -3.82 -31.70 4.25
N ILE A 30 -3.47 -30.58 4.87
CA ILE A 30 -2.30 -29.79 4.50
C ILE A 30 -1.28 -29.90 5.62
N ASN A 31 -0.11 -30.45 5.32
CA ASN A 31 1.05 -30.39 6.21
C ASN A 31 1.89 -29.18 5.81
N CYS A 32 2.02 -28.23 6.74
CA CYS A 32 2.86 -27.03 6.54
C CYS A 32 4.17 -27.17 7.31
N TYR A 33 5.24 -26.82 6.67
CA TYR A 33 6.56 -26.80 7.28
C TYR A 33 7.26 -25.50 6.91
N CYS A 34 7.80 -24.78 7.90
CA CYS A 34 8.56 -23.54 7.71
C CYS A 34 10.06 -23.83 7.80
N ARG A 35 10.81 -23.40 6.79
CA ARG A 35 12.27 -23.44 6.79
C ARG A 35 12.83 -22.12 6.25
N GLY A 36 13.40 -21.31 7.14
CA GLY A 36 13.86 -19.97 6.80
C GLY A 36 12.70 -19.07 6.40
N ASP A 37 12.81 -18.43 5.25
CA ASP A 37 11.85 -17.49 4.66
C ASP A 37 10.79 -18.16 3.75
N LYS A 38 10.64 -19.47 3.80
CA LYS A 38 9.74 -20.25 2.94
C LYS A 38 8.78 -21.11 3.73
N ILE A 39 7.54 -21.14 3.29
CA ILE A 39 6.50 -22.08 3.73
C ILE A 39 6.37 -23.16 2.67
N PHE A 40 6.54 -24.42 3.08
CA PHE A 40 6.32 -25.60 2.25
C PHE A 40 4.95 -26.16 2.56
N ILE A 41 4.08 -26.23 1.56
CA ILE A 41 2.74 -26.82 1.67
C ILE A 41 2.76 -28.12 0.89
N PHE A 42 2.52 -29.24 1.57
CA PHE A 42 2.38 -30.55 0.94
C PHE A 42 0.90 -30.82 0.69
N THR A 43 0.55 -31.02 -0.58
CA THR A 43 -0.81 -31.42 -0.97
C THR A 43 -0.91 -32.94 -1.00
N GLU A 44 -2.12 -33.48 -0.89
CA GLU A 44 -2.38 -34.94 -0.99
C GLU A 44 -1.93 -35.54 -2.33
N SER A 45 -1.80 -34.70 -3.36
CA SER A 45 -1.27 -35.09 -4.67
C SER A 45 0.26 -35.19 -4.73
N GLY A 46 0.96 -35.06 -3.59
CA GLY A 46 2.41 -35.11 -3.50
C GLY A 46 3.13 -33.89 -4.06
N LYS A 47 2.40 -32.84 -4.46
CA LYS A 47 3.00 -31.60 -4.94
C LYS A 47 3.40 -30.70 -3.78
N THR A 48 4.62 -30.21 -3.78
CA THR A 48 5.11 -29.22 -2.83
C THR A 48 4.95 -27.84 -3.44
N VAL A 49 4.19 -26.96 -2.78
CA VAL A 49 4.08 -25.56 -3.16
C VAL A 49 4.95 -24.74 -2.23
N ASN A 50 5.96 -24.09 -2.81
CA ASN A 50 6.84 -23.18 -2.09
C ASN A 50 6.24 -21.75 -2.13
N MET A 51 5.82 -21.24 -0.99
CA MET A 51 5.37 -19.84 -0.87
C MET A 51 6.43 -19.04 -0.12
N PRO A 52 6.96 -17.97 -0.73
CA PRO A 52 7.85 -17.08 0.00
C PRO A 52 7.07 -16.35 1.10
N LEU A 53 7.65 -16.27 2.29
CA LEU A 53 7.15 -15.42 3.36
C LEU A 53 7.24 -13.97 2.92
N MET A 54 6.11 -13.26 2.97
CA MET A 54 6.06 -11.86 2.62
C MET A 54 6.90 -11.05 3.62
N LYS A 55 7.88 -10.29 3.11
CA LYS A 55 8.73 -9.42 3.93
C LYS A 55 7.87 -8.38 4.66
N TYR A 56 8.33 -7.95 5.86
CA TYR A 56 7.62 -7.00 6.71
C TYR A 56 7.13 -5.76 5.96
N GLY A 57 7.99 -5.12 5.17
CA GLY A 57 7.64 -3.93 4.40
C GLY A 57 6.53 -4.17 3.37
N ALA A 58 6.57 -5.28 2.64
CA ALA A 58 5.54 -5.65 1.67
C ALA A 58 4.20 -5.94 2.37
N LYS A 59 4.22 -6.56 3.56
CA LYS A 59 3.03 -6.76 4.38
C LYS A 59 2.45 -5.44 4.87
N ALA A 60 3.30 -4.55 5.40
CA ALA A 60 2.88 -3.23 5.89
C ALA A 60 2.18 -2.42 4.78
N ILE A 61 2.73 -2.41 3.55
CA ILE A 61 2.12 -1.74 2.41
C ILE A 61 0.75 -2.33 2.06
N LYS A 62 0.62 -3.67 2.01
CA LYS A 62 -0.65 -4.34 1.64
C LYS A 62 -1.76 -4.15 2.67
N THR A 63 -1.42 -3.99 3.94
CA THR A 63 -2.38 -3.83 5.03
C THR A 63 -2.59 -2.38 5.44
N ALA A 64 -1.84 -1.45 4.86
CA ALA A 64 -1.91 -0.04 5.18
C ALA A 64 -3.29 0.54 4.84
N LYS A 65 -3.82 1.30 5.78
CA LYS A 65 -4.99 2.17 5.58
C LYS A 65 -4.55 3.59 5.88
N LEU A 66 -5.06 4.55 5.12
CA LEU A 66 -4.80 5.95 5.41
C LEU A 66 -5.46 6.31 6.74
N GLU A 67 -4.66 6.74 7.70
CA GLU A 67 -5.10 7.16 9.04
C GLU A 67 -5.23 8.68 9.08
N ILE A 68 -6.25 9.13 9.79
CA ILE A 68 -6.61 10.53 9.92
C ILE A 68 -6.70 10.87 11.40
N TRP A 69 -6.06 11.96 11.79
CA TRP A 69 -6.12 12.48 13.15
C TRP A 69 -6.98 13.75 13.23
N GLU A 70 -7.43 14.07 14.41
CA GLU A 70 -8.07 15.34 14.66
C GLU A 70 -7.05 16.49 14.56
N ASN A 71 -7.48 17.62 13.97
CA ASN A 71 -6.64 18.80 13.92
C ASN A 71 -6.55 19.43 15.33
N PRO A 72 -5.34 19.52 15.91
CA PRO A 72 -5.18 20.08 17.27
C PRO A 72 -5.49 21.59 17.34
N TYR A 73 -5.54 22.30 16.19
CA TYR A 73 -5.77 23.74 16.12
C TYR A 73 -6.81 24.11 15.03
N PRO A 74 -8.07 23.66 15.14
CA PRO A 74 -9.05 23.83 14.06
C PRO A 74 -9.45 25.29 13.81
N GLY A 75 -9.19 26.19 14.78
CA GLY A 75 -9.47 27.63 14.65
C GLY A 75 -8.34 28.46 14.03
N ARG A 76 -7.22 27.82 13.63
CA ARG A 76 -6.10 28.53 13.02
C ARG A 76 -6.03 28.28 11.53
N ASP A 77 -5.65 29.33 10.80
CA ASP A 77 -5.27 29.21 9.40
C ASP A 77 -3.78 28.92 9.30
N TYR A 78 -3.45 27.68 8.95
CA TYR A 78 -2.09 27.25 8.66
C TYR A 78 -2.09 26.26 7.50
N VAL A 79 -0.99 26.23 6.78
CA VAL A 79 -0.80 25.36 5.63
C VAL A 79 0.14 24.21 6.02
N ILE A 80 -0.18 23.04 5.57
CA ILE A 80 0.68 21.85 5.70
C ILE A 80 1.21 21.50 4.32
N ASP A 81 2.55 21.52 4.19
CA ASP A 81 3.27 21.11 3.00
C ASP A 81 3.98 19.78 3.25
N ILE A 82 3.66 18.78 2.46
CA ILE A 82 4.26 17.45 2.51
C ILE A 82 4.93 17.17 1.17
N SER A 83 6.20 16.77 1.20
CA SER A 83 6.94 16.33 0.02
C SER A 83 7.36 14.88 0.17
N TYR A 84 7.00 14.06 -0.82
CA TYR A 84 7.39 12.65 -0.90
C TYR A 84 8.22 12.40 -2.17
N PRO A 85 9.56 12.45 -2.08
CA PRO A 85 10.46 12.40 -3.25
C PRO A 85 10.70 10.99 -3.81
N GLU A 86 10.33 9.94 -3.07
CA GLU A 86 10.61 8.54 -3.44
C GLU A 86 9.38 7.84 -4.05
N PHE A 87 8.49 8.61 -4.69
CA PHE A 87 7.32 8.02 -5.31
C PHE A 87 7.71 7.21 -6.55
N THR A 88 7.12 6.03 -6.67
CA THR A 88 7.31 5.15 -7.83
C THR A 88 6.00 4.50 -8.21
N CYS A 89 5.73 4.39 -9.52
CA CYS A 89 4.68 3.56 -10.09
C CYS A 89 5.21 2.91 -11.39
N LEU A 90 4.41 2.05 -12.02
CA LEU A 90 4.77 1.41 -13.29
C LEU A 90 4.03 2.08 -14.45
N CYS A 91 4.75 2.39 -15.51
CA CYS A 91 4.15 2.89 -16.74
C CYS A 91 3.19 1.86 -17.33
N PRO A 92 1.90 2.19 -17.60
CA PRO A 92 0.92 1.23 -18.09
C PRO A 92 1.23 0.69 -19.49
N ARG A 93 2.05 1.40 -20.26
CA ARG A 93 2.41 0.98 -21.61
C ARG A 93 3.67 0.11 -21.65
N SER A 94 4.71 0.49 -20.92
CA SER A 94 6.04 -0.15 -21.00
C SER A 94 6.36 -1.06 -19.82
N GLY A 95 5.63 -0.92 -18.69
CA GLY A 95 5.96 -1.64 -17.45
C GLY A 95 7.22 -1.12 -16.74
N TYR A 96 7.93 -0.13 -17.30
CA TYR A 96 9.06 0.49 -16.61
C TYR A 96 8.62 1.34 -15.43
N PRO A 97 9.46 1.45 -14.38
CA PRO A 97 9.16 2.33 -13.25
C PRO A 97 9.24 3.80 -13.66
N ASP A 98 8.23 4.55 -13.26
CA ASP A 98 8.21 6.00 -13.30
C ASP A 98 8.46 6.53 -11.87
N PHE A 99 9.34 7.53 -11.75
CA PHE A 99 9.73 8.14 -10.48
C PHE A 99 9.22 9.57 -10.41
N ALA A 100 8.78 9.99 -9.23
CA ALA A 100 8.27 11.33 -9.01
C ALA A 100 8.49 11.84 -7.59
N THR A 101 8.37 13.15 -7.42
CA THR A 101 8.10 13.78 -6.14
C THR A 101 6.61 14.10 -6.06
N ILE A 102 5.89 13.50 -5.12
CA ILE A 102 4.52 13.89 -4.82
C ILE A 102 4.54 14.99 -3.75
N LYS A 103 3.96 16.15 -4.08
CA LYS A 103 3.81 17.26 -3.15
C LYS A 103 2.33 17.41 -2.81
N VAL A 104 2.03 17.55 -1.54
CA VAL A 104 0.66 17.76 -1.03
C VAL A 104 0.67 19.00 -0.18
N THR A 105 -0.05 20.03 -0.62
CA THR A 105 -0.23 21.28 0.11
C THR A 105 -1.70 21.42 0.50
N TYR A 106 -2.00 21.59 1.78
CA TYR A 106 -3.40 21.76 2.20
C TYR A 106 -3.55 22.60 3.45
N THR A 107 -4.72 23.27 3.54
CA THR A 107 -5.18 23.96 4.74
C THR A 107 -6.17 23.05 5.47
N PRO A 108 -5.81 22.50 6.64
CA PRO A 108 -6.70 21.60 7.35
C PRO A 108 -7.94 22.32 7.91
N ASP A 109 -9.07 21.63 7.94
CA ASP A 109 -10.23 22.01 8.75
C ASP A 109 -10.19 21.23 10.08
N LYS A 110 -10.96 20.18 10.22
CA LYS A 110 -11.08 19.37 11.44
C LYS A 110 -10.09 18.19 11.49
N ARG A 111 -9.39 17.92 10.41
CA ARG A 111 -8.62 16.68 10.22
C ARG A 111 -7.26 16.94 9.62
N VAL A 112 -6.27 16.15 10.06
CA VAL A 112 -4.92 16.09 9.49
C VAL A 112 -4.57 14.65 9.13
N VAL A 113 -3.70 14.47 8.14
CA VAL A 113 -3.24 13.14 7.72
C VAL A 113 -2.14 12.64 8.65
N GLU A 114 -2.17 11.34 8.98
CA GLU A 114 -1.06 10.68 9.69
C GLU A 114 0.03 10.33 8.66
N LEU A 115 1.26 10.80 8.90
CA LEU A 115 2.34 10.78 7.92
C LEU A 115 2.86 9.38 7.58
N LYS A 116 2.91 8.46 8.55
CA LYS A 116 3.36 7.09 8.31
C LYS A 116 2.37 6.34 7.42
N SER A 117 1.09 6.52 7.64
CA SER A 117 0.04 5.91 6.83
C SER A 117 0.01 6.50 5.43
N LEU A 118 0.20 7.81 5.28
CA LEU A 118 0.36 8.47 3.98
C LEU A 118 1.56 7.90 3.22
N LYS A 119 2.72 7.77 3.88
CA LYS A 119 3.90 7.14 3.28
C LYS A 119 3.60 5.73 2.77
N LEU A 120 2.92 4.90 3.56
CA LEU A 120 2.58 3.53 3.16
C LEU A 120 1.58 3.51 2.01
N TYR A 121 0.60 4.43 2.02
CA TYR A 121 -0.35 4.60 0.92
C TYR A 121 0.36 4.98 -0.38
N LEU A 122 1.23 5.99 -0.37
CA LEU A 122 2.01 6.38 -1.56
C LEU A 122 2.94 5.26 -2.03
N ASN A 123 3.54 4.51 -1.11
CA ASN A 123 4.37 3.34 -1.43
C ASN A 123 3.58 2.18 -2.06
N SER A 124 2.26 2.12 -1.86
CA SER A 124 1.44 1.06 -2.44
C SER A 124 1.34 1.13 -3.97
N PHE A 125 1.66 2.27 -4.57
CA PHE A 125 1.64 2.45 -6.02
C PHE A 125 2.87 1.86 -6.74
N ARG A 126 3.94 1.51 -6.03
CA ARG A 126 5.22 1.09 -6.61
C ARG A 126 5.14 -0.12 -7.57
N ASP A 127 4.18 -0.99 -7.34
CA ASP A 127 3.95 -2.19 -8.16
C ASP A 127 2.66 -2.07 -8.99
N GLN A 128 2.03 -0.87 -9.04
CA GLN A 128 0.80 -0.63 -9.76
C GLN A 128 1.08 0.03 -11.12
N SER A 129 0.44 -0.51 -12.16
CA SER A 129 0.47 0.05 -13.50
C SER A 129 -0.57 1.18 -13.58
N VAL A 130 -0.10 2.44 -13.57
CA VAL A 130 -0.96 3.63 -13.51
C VAL A 130 -0.30 4.81 -14.20
N SER A 131 -1.07 5.64 -14.94
CA SER A 131 -0.54 6.83 -15.59
C SER A 131 -0.27 7.96 -14.60
N HIS A 132 0.58 8.91 -15.00
CA HIS A 132 0.94 10.09 -14.19
C HIS A 132 -0.30 10.88 -13.78
N GLU A 133 -1.22 11.10 -14.74
CA GLU A 133 -2.46 11.81 -14.52
C GLU A 133 -3.38 11.06 -13.54
N ALA A 134 -3.53 9.75 -13.78
CA ALA A 134 -4.43 8.94 -12.96
C ALA A 134 -3.96 8.88 -11.50
N VAL A 135 -2.68 8.61 -11.25
CA VAL A 135 -2.18 8.48 -9.88
C VAL A 135 -2.24 9.80 -9.12
N THR A 136 -1.96 10.95 -9.77
CA THR A 136 -2.05 12.26 -9.12
C THR A 136 -3.49 12.57 -8.72
N ASN A 137 -4.46 12.29 -9.60
CA ASN A 137 -5.88 12.44 -9.29
C ASN A 137 -6.36 11.48 -8.20
N MET A 138 -5.93 10.21 -8.22
CA MET A 138 -6.28 9.23 -7.18
C MET A 138 -5.79 9.67 -5.80
N VAL A 139 -4.57 10.19 -5.71
CA VAL A 139 -4.03 10.73 -4.45
C VAL A 139 -4.85 11.92 -3.98
N PHE A 140 -5.18 12.85 -4.89
CA PHE A 140 -6.02 14.01 -4.59
C PHE A 140 -7.40 13.59 -4.06
N ASP A 141 -8.09 12.69 -4.75
CA ASP A 141 -9.44 12.25 -4.39
C ASP A 141 -9.48 11.55 -3.03
N VAL A 142 -8.50 10.70 -2.74
CA VAL A 142 -8.39 10.01 -1.46
C VAL A 142 -8.17 11.01 -0.33
N LEU A 143 -7.27 11.97 -0.50
CA LEU A 143 -7.00 13.00 0.50
C LEU A 143 -8.21 13.92 0.69
N LYS A 144 -8.81 14.41 -0.38
CA LYS A 144 -10.03 15.24 -0.34
C LYS A 144 -11.16 14.56 0.43
N LYS A 145 -11.45 13.30 0.11
CA LYS A 145 -12.51 12.52 0.74
C LYS A 145 -12.30 12.33 2.24
N ASN A 146 -11.08 12.03 2.65
CA ASN A 146 -10.77 11.68 4.04
C ASN A 146 -10.52 12.91 4.92
N LEU A 147 -9.79 13.90 4.43
CA LEU A 147 -9.42 15.09 5.20
C LEU A 147 -10.54 16.14 5.22
N LYS A 148 -11.26 16.30 4.09
CA LYS A 148 -12.21 17.41 3.87
C LYS A 148 -11.56 18.75 4.21
N PRO A 149 -10.41 19.07 3.60
CA PRO A 149 -9.65 20.28 3.92
C PRO A 149 -10.34 21.52 3.35
N ARG A 150 -9.93 22.71 3.82
CA ARG A 150 -10.42 24.01 3.26
C ARG A 150 -9.82 24.30 1.88
N SER A 151 -8.57 23.89 1.67
CA SER A 151 -7.89 23.90 0.37
C SER A 151 -6.99 22.67 0.27
N LEU A 152 -6.80 22.17 -0.95
CA LEU A 152 -5.91 21.05 -1.24
C LEU A 152 -5.33 21.22 -2.62
N GLU A 153 -4.03 21.09 -2.72
CA GLU A 153 -3.29 20.90 -3.97
C GLU A 153 -2.44 19.64 -3.87
N VAL A 154 -2.45 18.84 -4.93
CA VAL A 154 -1.55 17.70 -5.10
C VAL A 154 -0.79 17.90 -6.41
N VAL A 155 0.54 17.80 -6.34
CA VAL A 155 1.43 17.92 -7.49
C VAL A 155 2.22 16.64 -7.65
N GLY A 156 2.07 15.98 -8.79
CA GLY A 156 2.91 14.89 -9.24
C GLY A 156 4.03 15.43 -10.15
N ASP A 157 5.21 15.59 -9.60
CA ASP A 157 6.40 16.10 -10.31
C ASP A 157 7.24 14.90 -10.76
N PHE A 158 6.95 14.37 -11.97
CA PHE A 158 7.61 13.18 -12.51
C PHE A 158 8.98 13.48 -13.09
N ASN A 159 9.93 12.58 -12.88
CA ASN A 159 11.28 12.71 -13.43
C ASN A 159 11.25 12.68 -14.96
N VAL A 160 12.25 13.31 -15.56
CA VAL A 160 12.41 13.35 -17.02
C VAL A 160 12.54 11.93 -17.56
N ARG A 161 11.74 11.63 -18.59
CA ARG A 161 11.78 10.37 -19.32
C ARG A 161 11.68 10.62 -20.82
N GLY A 162 12.64 10.11 -21.59
CA GLY A 162 12.68 10.36 -23.03
C GLY A 162 12.73 11.85 -23.38
N ASN A 163 13.46 12.66 -22.60
CA ASN A 163 13.57 14.12 -22.70
C ASN A 163 12.25 14.89 -22.45
N VAL A 164 11.20 14.22 -21.95
CA VAL A 164 9.94 14.87 -21.59
C VAL A 164 9.83 14.96 -20.07
N LYS A 165 9.56 16.17 -19.57
CA LYS A 165 9.25 16.47 -18.17
C LYS A 165 7.73 16.61 -18.02
N THR A 166 7.15 15.86 -17.09
CA THR A 166 5.70 15.92 -16.82
C THR A 166 5.44 16.36 -15.39
N VAL A 167 4.59 17.36 -15.21
CA VAL A 167 4.12 17.81 -13.91
C VAL A 167 2.61 17.92 -13.96
N ILE A 168 1.94 17.18 -13.10
CA ILE A 168 0.47 17.17 -12.96
C ILE A 168 0.11 17.94 -11.69
N ARG A 169 -0.83 18.89 -11.80
CA ARG A 169 -1.36 19.66 -10.67
C ARG A 169 -2.86 19.48 -10.59
N VAL A 170 -3.35 19.13 -9.40
CA VAL A 170 -4.78 19.01 -9.11
C VAL A 170 -5.06 19.82 -7.85
N ALA A 171 -6.01 20.74 -7.93
CA ALA A 171 -6.34 21.64 -6.80
C ALA A 171 -7.86 21.86 -6.65
N MET A 172 -8.25 22.29 -5.44
CA MET A 172 -9.62 22.75 -5.12
C MET A 172 -9.58 24.00 -4.25
#